data_bad2c98e01583b94be057a05033997d4
#
_entry.id   bad2c98e01583b94be057a05033997d4
#
_cell.length_a   1.000
_cell.length_b   1.000
_cell.length_c   1.000
_cell.angle_alpha   90.00
_cell.angle_beta   90.00
_cell.angle_gamma   90.00
#
_symmetry.space_group_name_H-M   'P 1'
#
loop_
_entity.id
_entity.type
_entity.pdbx_description
1 polymer ?
#
loop_
_entity_poly.entity_id
_entity_poly.type
_entity_poly.pdbx_seq_one_letter_code
_entity_poly.pdbx_strand_id
1 'polypeptide(L)'
;MTFSDPARTAARRTRALTIYGCEQDEDVLFREMAPRFGFTPTITDAAVSEANVALASGCRCISVGHKNRITDATLLALSRAGVLYISTRSIGLNHINVAYAESLGVSVGNVAYSPDGVADYTLMLMLMAVRDARSTICRVDIQDYRLNEARGKELRDLTVGVIGTGRIGAAVIGRLRGFGCRVLAYDVRPKAAVDYVPVDELLRRSDIVTLHTPLNADTRHLLNRRRIGQMKRGAFIVNTGRGALLDTEALLRALESGAVGGAALDVLEGEENVFYADCRDRPVDSAFLPRLQKLPNVLISPHTAYFTERALRDTVENSLINCLTFESEKQYG
;
A
#
# COMPACT_ATOMS: atom_id res chain seq x y z
N MET A 1 42.99 -6.75 -49.42
CA MET A 1 41.86 -7.45 -48.76
C MET A 1 41.52 -6.65 -47.52
N THR A 2 40.51 -5.82 -47.64
CA THR A 2 40.02 -4.97 -46.56
C THR A 2 38.95 -5.74 -45.81
N PHE A 3 39.22 -6.11 -44.56
CA PHE A 3 38.23 -6.72 -43.66
C PHE A 3 37.23 -5.65 -43.25
N SER A 4 36.00 -5.80 -43.71
CA SER A 4 34.84 -5.02 -43.25
C SER A 4 34.45 -5.48 -41.85
N ASP A 5 34.48 -4.53 -40.91
CA ASP A 5 34.05 -4.67 -39.53
C ASP A 5 32.49 -4.87 -39.47
N PRO A 6 31.97 -5.96 -38.90
CA PRO A 6 30.52 -6.18 -38.81
C PRO A 6 29.96 -5.71 -37.48
N ALA A 7 30.35 -4.53 -37.00
CA ALA A 7 29.72 -3.92 -35.79
C ALA A 7 28.82 -2.74 -36.18
N ARG A 8 27.89 -2.92 -37.13
CA ARG A 8 26.72 -2.05 -37.22
C ARG A 8 25.75 -2.45 -36.11
N THR A 9 25.93 -1.88 -34.92
CA THR A 9 24.94 -1.86 -33.84
C THR A 9 23.70 -1.24 -34.43
N ALA A 10 22.68 -2.08 -34.72
CA ALA A 10 21.37 -1.59 -35.06
C ALA A 10 20.90 -0.69 -33.90
N ALA A 11 20.73 0.60 -34.16
CA ALA A 11 20.22 1.55 -33.22
C ALA A 11 18.85 0.97 -32.70
N ARG A 12 18.83 0.47 -31.48
CA ARG A 12 17.58 0.00 -30.84
C ARG A 12 16.63 1.18 -30.91
N ARG A 13 15.55 1.06 -31.69
CA ARG A 13 14.48 2.06 -31.71
C ARG A 13 14.02 2.21 -30.26
N THR A 14 14.30 3.37 -29.66
CA THR A 14 13.81 3.70 -28.34
C THR A 14 12.30 3.91 -28.43
N ARG A 15 11.56 3.37 -27.45
CA ARG A 15 10.12 3.48 -27.36
C ARG A 15 9.76 4.67 -26.47
N ALA A 16 8.75 5.44 -26.85
CA ALA A 16 8.23 6.50 -25.98
C ALA A 16 7.50 5.89 -24.78
N LEU A 17 7.69 6.48 -23.59
CA LEU A 17 7.02 6.12 -22.35
C LEU A 17 6.66 7.39 -21.61
N THR A 18 5.36 7.61 -21.32
CA THR A 18 4.93 8.73 -20.49
C THR A 18 4.71 8.29 -19.05
N ILE A 19 5.26 9.07 -18.12
CA ILE A 19 5.24 8.83 -16.69
C ILE A 19 4.50 9.97 -16.01
N TYR A 20 3.31 9.67 -15.47
CA TYR A 20 2.42 10.63 -14.82
C TYR A 20 2.48 10.53 -13.30
N GLY A 21 2.22 11.65 -12.60
CA GLY A 21 2.24 11.70 -11.15
C GLY A 21 3.58 11.25 -10.59
N CYS A 22 4.67 11.73 -11.18
CA CYS A 22 6.04 11.35 -10.87
C CYS A 22 6.61 12.34 -9.87
N GLU A 23 6.98 11.86 -8.69
CA GLU A 23 7.65 12.67 -7.67
C GLU A 23 9.13 12.89 -8.06
N GLN A 24 9.77 13.86 -7.42
CA GLN A 24 11.13 14.26 -7.79
C GLN A 24 12.16 13.12 -7.65
N ASP A 25 12.03 12.28 -6.63
CA ASP A 25 12.90 11.13 -6.41
C ASP A 25 12.66 10.00 -7.42
N GLU A 26 11.40 9.78 -7.83
CA GLU A 26 11.06 8.88 -8.94
C GLU A 26 11.61 9.39 -10.28
N ASP A 27 11.52 10.70 -10.55
CA ASP A 27 12.00 11.33 -11.80
C ASP A 27 13.49 11.04 -12.02
N VAL A 28 14.31 11.20 -10.97
CA VAL A 28 15.74 10.90 -11.02
C VAL A 28 15.98 9.44 -11.44
N LEU A 29 15.26 8.49 -10.83
CA LEU A 29 15.41 7.07 -11.13
C LEU A 29 14.89 6.73 -12.54
N PHE A 30 13.77 7.28 -12.96
CA PHE A 30 13.26 7.04 -14.33
C PHE A 30 14.21 7.56 -15.39
N ARG A 31 14.82 8.76 -15.22
CA ARG A 31 15.82 9.30 -16.16
C ARG A 31 17.06 8.44 -16.22
N GLU A 32 17.50 7.87 -15.10
CA GLU A 32 18.66 6.98 -15.06
C GLU A 32 18.34 5.61 -15.69
N MET A 33 17.18 5.03 -15.37
CA MET A 33 16.90 3.63 -15.67
C MET A 33 16.20 3.43 -17.03
N ALA A 34 15.26 4.28 -17.42
CA ALA A 34 14.44 4.08 -18.63
C ALA A 34 15.27 3.84 -19.91
N PRO A 35 16.41 4.56 -20.16
CA PRO A 35 17.23 4.30 -21.33
C PRO A 35 17.83 2.88 -21.37
N ARG A 36 18.13 2.30 -20.21
CA ARG A 36 18.66 0.92 -20.09
C ARG A 36 17.62 -0.12 -20.52
N PHE A 37 16.34 0.19 -20.37
CA PHE A 37 15.21 -0.63 -20.82
C PHE A 37 14.76 -0.28 -22.25
N GLY A 38 15.43 0.64 -22.93
CA GLY A 38 15.13 1.05 -24.31
C GLY A 38 13.93 2.00 -24.41
N PHE A 39 13.66 2.79 -23.36
CA PHE A 39 12.62 3.81 -23.35
C PHE A 39 13.19 5.23 -23.35
N THR A 40 12.49 6.13 -24.04
CA THR A 40 12.68 7.59 -23.93
C THR A 40 11.53 8.13 -23.07
N PRO A 41 11.78 8.55 -21.80
CA PRO A 41 10.73 8.95 -20.89
C PRO A 41 10.27 10.38 -21.12
N THR A 42 8.95 10.62 -21.13
CA THR A 42 8.32 11.93 -20.91
C THR A 42 7.77 11.93 -19.51
N ILE A 43 8.24 12.81 -18.63
CA ILE A 43 7.93 12.77 -17.19
C ILE A 43 7.15 14.02 -16.79
N THR A 44 6.09 13.85 -16.00
CA THR A 44 5.32 14.92 -15.40
C THR A 44 4.90 14.58 -13.98
N ASP A 45 4.91 15.56 -13.08
CA ASP A 45 4.40 15.48 -11.71
C ASP A 45 2.86 15.49 -11.67
N ALA A 46 2.24 15.99 -12.74
CA ALA A 46 0.78 16.01 -12.84
C ALA A 46 0.22 14.59 -12.95
N ALA A 47 -0.85 14.31 -12.20
CA ALA A 47 -1.63 13.09 -12.37
C ALA A 47 -2.25 13.06 -13.78
N VAL A 48 -2.42 11.85 -14.33
CA VAL A 48 -3.06 11.68 -15.63
C VAL A 48 -4.52 12.14 -15.58
N SER A 49 -4.92 12.91 -16.58
CA SER A 49 -6.27 13.45 -16.73
C SER A 49 -6.58 13.71 -18.20
N GLU A 50 -7.83 14.00 -18.53
CA GLU A 50 -8.24 14.39 -19.91
C GLU A 50 -7.45 15.61 -20.42
N ALA A 51 -7.03 16.51 -19.50
CA ALA A 51 -6.31 17.74 -19.87
C ALA A 51 -4.87 17.48 -20.34
N ASN A 52 -4.23 16.39 -19.90
CA ASN A 52 -2.82 16.11 -20.19
C ASN A 52 -2.58 14.78 -20.92
N VAL A 53 -3.64 14.06 -21.30
CA VAL A 53 -3.54 12.77 -22.02
C VAL A 53 -2.75 12.90 -23.32
N ALA A 54 -2.69 14.07 -23.92
CA ALA A 54 -1.90 14.33 -25.14
C ALA A 54 -0.39 14.03 -24.97
N LEU A 55 0.14 14.08 -23.74
CA LEU A 55 1.52 13.69 -23.46
C LEU A 55 1.78 12.19 -23.74
N ALA A 56 0.74 11.36 -23.76
CA ALA A 56 0.83 9.94 -24.09
C ALA A 56 0.71 9.66 -25.60
N SER A 57 0.56 10.69 -26.45
CA SER A 57 0.45 10.49 -27.91
C SER A 57 1.68 9.76 -28.45
N GLY A 58 1.43 8.64 -29.15
CA GLY A 58 2.50 7.76 -29.67
C GLY A 58 3.10 6.77 -28.65
N CYS A 59 2.62 6.79 -27.39
CA CYS A 59 2.99 5.81 -26.38
C CYS A 59 1.95 4.69 -26.34
N ARG A 60 2.38 3.46 -26.42
CA ARG A 60 1.51 2.29 -26.19
C ARG A 60 1.41 1.93 -24.71
N CYS A 61 2.45 2.29 -23.95
CA CYS A 61 2.54 2.08 -22.51
C CYS A 61 2.66 3.42 -21.78
N ILE A 62 2.06 3.51 -20.60
CA ILE A 62 2.28 4.61 -19.66
C ILE A 62 2.56 4.06 -18.26
N SER A 63 3.26 4.86 -17.43
CA SER A 63 3.43 4.60 -16.01
C SER A 63 2.69 5.65 -15.19
N VAL A 64 1.91 5.23 -14.19
CA VAL A 64 1.08 6.12 -13.38
C VAL A 64 1.34 5.93 -11.89
N GLY A 65 1.26 7.00 -11.10
CA GLY A 65 1.24 6.94 -9.64
C GLY A 65 -0.12 6.46 -9.11
N HIS A 66 -0.19 6.16 -7.82
CA HIS A 66 -1.40 5.63 -7.18
C HIS A 66 -2.13 6.65 -6.28
N LYS A 67 -1.55 7.84 -6.08
CA LYS A 67 -2.08 8.87 -5.18
C LYS A 67 -3.39 9.49 -5.69
N ASN A 68 -3.65 9.39 -6.99
CA ASN A 68 -4.83 9.97 -7.63
C ASN A 68 -5.66 8.88 -8.32
N ARG A 69 -6.98 9.03 -8.26
CA ARG A 69 -7.90 8.16 -8.98
C ARG A 69 -7.90 8.49 -10.46
N ILE A 70 -7.85 7.47 -11.31
CA ILE A 70 -8.02 7.59 -12.77
C ILE A 70 -9.49 7.38 -13.09
N THR A 71 -10.15 8.42 -13.67
CA THR A 71 -11.56 8.36 -13.99
C THR A 71 -11.83 7.52 -15.24
N ASP A 72 -13.07 7.06 -15.42
CA ASP A 72 -13.47 6.32 -16.62
C ASP A 72 -13.33 7.22 -17.88
N ALA A 73 -13.57 8.53 -17.76
CA ALA A 73 -13.36 9.49 -18.84
C ALA A 73 -11.87 9.58 -19.24
N THR A 74 -10.97 9.61 -18.26
CA THR A 74 -9.52 9.58 -18.49
C THR A 74 -9.08 8.26 -19.16
N LEU A 75 -9.61 7.10 -18.72
CA LEU A 75 -9.34 5.80 -19.34
C LEU A 75 -9.77 5.77 -20.82
N LEU A 76 -10.95 6.30 -21.12
CA LEU A 76 -11.44 6.42 -22.49
C LEU A 76 -10.55 7.33 -23.35
N ALA A 77 -10.10 8.47 -22.79
CA ALA A 77 -9.21 9.39 -23.48
C ALA A 77 -7.83 8.74 -23.75
N LEU A 78 -7.26 7.98 -22.80
CA LEU A 78 -6.03 7.23 -22.98
C LEU A 78 -6.13 6.15 -24.07
N SER A 79 -7.21 5.38 -24.09
CA SER A 79 -7.49 4.40 -25.15
C SER A 79 -7.55 5.06 -26.53
N ARG A 80 -8.25 6.20 -26.66
CA ARG A 80 -8.30 6.98 -27.91
C ARG A 80 -6.96 7.58 -28.33
N ALA A 81 -6.08 7.86 -27.38
CA ALA A 81 -4.72 8.32 -27.65
C ALA A 81 -3.77 7.18 -28.09
N GLY A 82 -4.25 5.93 -28.10
CA GLY A 82 -3.47 4.75 -28.50
C GLY A 82 -2.73 4.05 -27.38
N VAL A 83 -3.01 4.39 -26.12
CA VAL A 83 -2.48 3.66 -24.95
C VAL A 83 -3.15 2.30 -24.86
N LEU A 84 -2.35 1.25 -24.71
CA LEU A 84 -2.80 -0.14 -24.62
C LEU A 84 -2.42 -0.80 -23.30
N TYR A 85 -1.50 -0.17 -22.52
CA TYR A 85 -1.04 -0.69 -21.25
C TYR A 85 -0.77 0.42 -20.25
N ILE A 86 -1.27 0.23 -19.04
CA ILE A 86 -1.02 1.10 -17.89
C ILE A 86 -0.25 0.30 -16.83
N SER A 87 0.98 0.69 -16.54
CA SER A 87 1.74 0.20 -15.39
C SER A 87 1.54 1.13 -14.20
N THR A 88 0.85 0.68 -13.15
CA THR A 88 0.74 1.50 -11.93
C THR A 88 1.85 1.18 -10.94
N ARG A 89 2.49 2.23 -10.38
CA ARG A 89 3.55 2.15 -9.38
C ARG A 89 3.00 1.83 -7.98
N SER A 90 2.18 0.77 -7.91
CA SER A 90 1.57 0.28 -6.66
C SER A 90 1.24 -1.20 -6.74
N ILE A 91 1.07 -1.85 -5.58
CA ILE A 91 0.55 -3.23 -5.50
C ILE A 91 -0.97 -3.24 -5.72
N GLY A 92 -1.69 -2.26 -5.16
CA GLY A 92 -3.15 -2.16 -5.27
C GLY A 92 -3.58 -1.46 -6.56
N LEU A 93 -4.75 -1.85 -7.08
CA LEU A 93 -5.36 -1.29 -8.31
C LEU A 93 -6.63 -0.48 -8.04
N ASN A 94 -6.96 -0.19 -6.77
CA ASN A 94 -8.22 0.41 -6.37
C ASN A 94 -8.48 1.83 -6.94
N HIS A 95 -7.43 2.51 -7.40
CA HIS A 95 -7.51 3.83 -8.03
C HIS A 95 -7.82 3.78 -9.54
N ILE A 96 -7.91 2.57 -10.13
CA ILE A 96 -8.19 2.33 -11.56
C ILE A 96 -9.40 1.40 -11.68
N ASN A 97 -10.37 1.75 -12.52
CA ASN A 97 -11.45 0.85 -12.93
C ASN A 97 -10.92 -0.15 -13.96
N VAL A 98 -10.31 -1.24 -13.48
CA VAL A 98 -9.63 -2.23 -14.32
C VAL A 98 -10.60 -2.85 -15.32
N ALA A 99 -11.81 -3.23 -14.91
CA ALA A 99 -12.79 -3.85 -15.80
C ALA A 99 -13.19 -2.91 -16.96
N TYR A 100 -13.31 -1.61 -16.67
CA TYR A 100 -13.59 -0.63 -17.72
C TYR A 100 -12.38 -0.42 -18.64
N ALA A 101 -11.15 -0.33 -18.10
CA ALA A 101 -9.94 -0.24 -18.91
C ALA A 101 -9.82 -1.43 -19.88
N GLU A 102 -10.02 -2.65 -19.39
CA GLU A 102 -10.01 -3.88 -20.20
C GLU A 102 -11.08 -3.87 -21.30
N SER A 103 -12.29 -3.36 -21.00
CA SER A 103 -13.36 -3.21 -22.00
C SER A 103 -13.00 -2.24 -23.14
N LEU A 104 -12.05 -1.33 -22.90
CA LEU A 104 -11.50 -0.39 -23.88
C LEU A 104 -10.25 -0.94 -24.59
N GLY A 105 -9.82 -2.18 -24.31
CA GLY A 105 -8.61 -2.78 -24.85
C GLY A 105 -7.31 -2.30 -24.16
N VAL A 106 -7.43 -1.67 -23.00
CA VAL A 106 -6.29 -1.20 -22.19
C VAL A 106 -6.03 -2.17 -21.04
N SER A 107 -4.91 -2.88 -21.09
CA SER A 107 -4.47 -3.75 -20.00
C SER A 107 -3.88 -2.94 -18.84
N VAL A 108 -4.06 -3.39 -17.61
CA VAL A 108 -3.54 -2.74 -16.41
C VAL A 108 -2.66 -3.71 -15.64
N GLY A 109 -1.41 -3.32 -15.38
CA GLY A 109 -0.48 -4.08 -14.56
C GLY A 109 -0.03 -3.31 -13.33
N ASN A 110 0.09 -4.01 -12.22
CA ASN A 110 0.65 -3.48 -10.98
C ASN A 110 2.14 -3.81 -10.85
N VAL A 111 2.83 -3.14 -9.95
CA VAL A 111 4.22 -3.46 -9.64
C VAL A 111 4.31 -4.16 -8.29
N ALA A 112 5.25 -5.10 -8.19
CA ALA A 112 5.62 -5.72 -6.94
C ALA A 112 6.90 -5.03 -6.41
N TYR A 113 6.92 -4.72 -5.13
CA TYR A 113 8.12 -4.28 -4.41
C TYR A 113 8.39 -5.19 -3.22
N SER A 114 9.55 -5.03 -2.56
CA SER A 114 9.90 -5.81 -1.38
C SER A 114 8.79 -5.72 -0.31
N PRO A 115 8.31 -6.84 0.23
CA PRO A 115 7.34 -6.84 1.32
C PRO A 115 7.94 -6.37 2.64
N ASP A 116 9.27 -6.25 2.73
CA ASP A 116 10.00 -6.05 3.97
C ASP A 116 9.72 -4.69 4.60
N GLY A 117 9.67 -3.62 3.80
CA GLY A 117 9.38 -2.27 4.31
C GLY A 117 8.03 -2.21 5.03
N VAL A 118 6.96 -2.74 4.41
CA VAL A 118 5.63 -2.80 5.04
C VAL A 118 5.62 -3.71 6.27
N ALA A 119 6.36 -4.83 6.23
CA ALA A 119 6.44 -5.73 7.37
C ALA A 119 7.17 -5.09 8.55
N ASP A 120 8.28 -4.39 8.32
CA ASP A 120 9.02 -3.63 9.35
C ASP A 120 8.14 -2.54 9.96
N TYR A 121 7.44 -1.78 9.12
CA TYR A 121 6.52 -0.74 9.56
C TYR A 121 5.36 -1.29 10.39
N THR A 122 4.81 -2.45 10.00
CA THR A 122 3.76 -3.15 10.75
C THR A 122 4.24 -3.52 12.16
N LEU A 123 5.46 -4.06 12.28
CA LEU A 123 6.06 -4.37 13.60
C LEU A 123 6.30 -3.11 14.44
N MET A 124 6.81 -2.05 13.83
CA MET A 124 6.96 -0.75 14.50
C MET A 124 5.62 -0.28 15.08
N LEU A 125 4.56 -0.29 14.28
CA LEU A 125 3.22 0.10 14.74
C LEU A 125 2.69 -0.80 15.86
N MET A 126 2.91 -2.13 15.78
CA MET A 126 2.55 -3.06 16.87
C MET A 126 3.27 -2.69 18.18
N LEU A 127 4.58 -2.51 18.12
CA LEU A 127 5.39 -2.16 19.29
C LEU A 127 4.98 -0.80 19.87
N MET A 128 4.75 0.20 19.04
CA MET A 128 4.28 1.51 19.47
C MET A 128 2.91 1.42 20.17
N ALA A 129 1.98 0.63 19.62
CA ALA A 129 0.64 0.47 20.18
C ALA A 129 0.68 -0.21 21.56
N VAL A 130 1.36 -1.35 21.70
CA VAL A 130 1.40 -2.10 22.98
C VAL A 130 2.25 -1.43 24.07
N ARG A 131 3.09 -0.45 23.71
CA ARG A 131 3.93 0.32 24.63
C ARG A 131 3.42 1.74 24.87
N ASP A 132 2.26 2.13 24.32
CA ASP A 132 1.73 3.50 24.38
C ASP A 132 2.79 4.57 24.01
N ALA A 133 3.56 4.28 22.95
CA ALA A 133 4.73 5.08 22.60
C ALA A 133 4.35 6.52 22.20
N ARG A 134 3.22 6.71 21.48
CA ARG A 134 2.74 8.04 21.08
C ARG A 134 2.51 8.93 22.29
N SER A 135 1.71 8.47 23.25
CA SER A 135 1.40 9.23 24.46
C SER A 135 2.68 9.55 25.26
N THR A 136 3.56 8.56 25.39
CA THR A 136 4.84 8.74 26.09
C THR A 136 5.72 9.80 25.43
N ILE A 137 5.88 9.78 24.11
CA ILE A 137 6.71 10.73 23.36
C ILE A 137 6.09 12.14 23.43
N CYS A 138 4.78 12.27 23.14
CA CYS A 138 4.11 13.59 23.19
C CYS A 138 4.16 14.26 24.58
N ARG A 139 4.21 13.48 25.66
CA ARG A 139 4.35 14.04 27.01
C ARG A 139 5.76 14.62 27.26
N VAL A 140 6.79 14.01 26.68
CA VAL A 140 8.15 14.57 26.77
C VAL A 140 8.21 15.95 26.12
N ASP A 141 7.48 16.19 25.01
CA ASP A 141 7.45 17.48 24.33
C ASP A 141 6.86 18.61 25.21
N ILE A 142 6.03 18.27 26.20
CA ILE A 142 5.45 19.19 27.18
C ILE A 142 6.11 19.06 28.55
N GLN A 143 7.30 18.47 28.66
CA GLN A 143 8.09 18.30 29.88
C GLN A 143 7.41 17.46 30.99
N ASP A 144 6.49 16.55 30.62
CA ASP A 144 5.92 15.55 31.53
C ASP A 144 6.69 14.24 31.44
N TYR A 145 7.61 14.01 32.37
CA TYR A 145 8.50 12.84 32.40
C TYR A 145 8.01 11.71 33.32
N ARG A 146 6.79 11.79 33.83
CA ARG A 146 6.22 10.77 34.73
C ARG A 146 5.94 9.48 33.93
N LEU A 147 6.04 8.35 34.62
CA LEU A 147 5.60 7.07 34.02
C LEU A 147 4.09 7.06 33.80
N ASN A 148 3.65 6.32 32.76
CA ASN A 148 2.22 6.07 32.53
C ASN A 148 1.65 5.23 33.68
N GLU A 149 0.36 5.44 34.02
CA GLU A 149 -0.35 4.60 35.00
C GLU A 149 -0.44 3.14 34.54
N ALA A 150 -0.75 2.92 33.24
CA ALA A 150 -0.78 1.62 32.64
C ALA A 150 0.62 1.21 32.13
N ARG A 151 1.03 0.00 32.47
CA ARG A 151 2.28 -0.58 31.96
C ARG A 151 2.07 -1.11 30.55
N GLY A 152 3.07 -0.90 29.67
CA GLY A 152 3.12 -1.53 28.37
C GLY A 152 3.25 -3.07 28.46
N LYS A 153 2.96 -3.74 27.34
CA LYS A 153 3.06 -5.20 27.22
C LYS A 153 4.34 -5.60 26.46
N GLU A 154 4.86 -6.78 26.74
CA GLU A 154 5.94 -7.40 25.98
C GLU A 154 5.34 -8.26 24.85
N LEU A 155 5.85 -8.10 23.63
CA LEU A 155 5.30 -8.78 22.47
C LEU A 155 5.38 -10.30 22.59
N ARG A 156 6.43 -10.83 23.25
CA ARG A 156 6.64 -12.26 23.50
C ARG A 156 5.50 -12.94 24.28
N ASP A 157 4.81 -12.17 25.13
CA ASP A 157 3.73 -12.70 25.97
C ASP A 157 2.36 -12.66 25.26
N LEU A 158 2.32 -12.12 24.04
CA LEU A 158 1.10 -11.89 23.29
C LEU A 158 0.90 -12.92 22.18
N THR A 159 -0.36 -13.16 21.85
CA THR A 159 -0.75 -13.89 20.65
C THR A 159 -1.06 -12.88 19.54
N VAL A 160 -0.38 -12.98 18.41
CA VAL A 160 -0.62 -12.13 17.22
C VAL A 160 -1.38 -12.92 16.18
N GLY A 161 -2.56 -12.43 15.80
CA GLY A 161 -3.36 -12.96 14.70
C GLY A 161 -3.05 -12.24 13.39
N VAL A 162 -2.57 -12.97 12.40
CA VAL A 162 -2.23 -12.45 11.07
C VAL A 162 -3.30 -12.87 10.07
N ILE A 163 -4.04 -11.91 9.55
CA ILE A 163 -5.08 -12.14 8.54
C ILE A 163 -4.52 -11.80 7.15
N GLY A 164 -4.36 -12.81 6.32
CA GLY A 164 -3.64 -12.76 5.05
C GLY A 164 -2.17 -13.13 5.20
N THR A 165 -1.75 -14.24 4.55
CA THR A 165 -0.38 -14.77 4.60
C THR A 165 0.29 -14.72 3.23
N GLY A 166 -0.09 -13.73 2.41
CA GLY A 166 0.61 -13.37 1.18
C GLY A 166 2.04 -12.89 1.45
N ARG A 167 2.67 -12.24 0.47
CA ARG A 167 4.08 -11.79 0.59
C ARG A 167 4.33 -10.95 1.86
N ILE A 168 3.48 -9.95 2.15
CA ILE A 168 3.63 -9.06 3.30
C ILE A 168 3.33 -9.81 4.61
N GLY A 169 2.18 -10.50 4.71
CA GLY A 169 1.83 -11.23 5.92
C GLY A 169 2.84 -12.33 6.28
N ALA A 170 3.40 -13.03 5.29
CA ALA A 170 4.47 -14.00 5.52
C ALA A 170 5.76 -13.32 6.05
N ALA A 171 6.11 -12.13 5.53
CA ALA A 171 7.24 -11.36 6.02
C ALA A 171 7.03 -10.85 7.45
N VAL A 172 5.80 -10.45 7.82
CA VAL A 172 5.42 -10.11 9.20
C VAL A 172 5.56 -11.32 10.11
N ILE A 173 5.03 -12.49 9.72
CA ILE A 173 5.17 -13.74 10.49
C ILE A 173 6.63 -14.08 10.72
N GLY A 174 7.49 -13.95 9.69
CA GLY A 174 8.92 -14.18 9.81
C GLY A 174 9.58 -13.34 10.91
N ARG A 175 9.21 -12.05 10.99
CA ARG A 175 9.72 -11.12 12.02
C ARG A 175 9.18 -11.43 13.41
N LEU A 176 7.89 -11.72 13.51
CA LEU A 176 7.25 -12.07 14.79
C LEU A 176 7.88 -13.27 15.47
N ARG A 177 8.40 -14.23 14.70
CA ARG A 177 9.18 -15.37 15.26
C ARG A 177 10.39 -14.91 16.04
N GLY A 178 11.08 -13.88 15.59
CA GLY A 178 12.23 -13.30 16.30
C GLY A 178 11.87 -12.69 17.65
N PHE A 179 10.61 -12.26 17.84
CA PHE A 179 10.11 -11.76 19.13
C PHE A 179 9.64 -12.86 20.07
N GLY A 180 9.53 -14.11 19.61
CA GLY A 180 9.10 -15.24 20.42
C GLY A 180 7.63 -15.24 20.81
N CYS A 181 6.79 -14.40 20.17
CA CYS A 181 5.35 -14.38 20.42
C CYS A 181 4.63 -15.54 19.72
N ARG A 182 3.43 -15.87 20.19
CA ARG A 182 2.58 -16.85 19.52
C ARG A 182 1.93 -16.22 18.30
N VAL A 183 2.00 -16.89 17.14
CA VAL A 183 1.37 -16.43 15.91
C VAL A 183 0.26 -17.38 15.50
N LEU A 184 -0.94 -16.83 15.24
CA LEU A 184 -2.06 -17.52 14.59
C LEU A 184 -2.29 -16.84 13.23
N ALA A 185 -2.69 -17.60 12.22
CA ALA A 185 -2.94 -17.06 10.90
C ALA A 185 -4.29 -17.49 10.33
N TYR A 186 -4.82 -16.65 9.45
CA TYR A 186 -5.93 -16.97 8.58
C TYR A 186 -5.61 -16.55 7.14
N ASP A 187 -5.84 -17.44 6.21
CA ASP A 187 -5.79 -17.16 4.77
C ASP A 187 -6.72 -18.13 4.03
N VAL A 188 -7.30 -17.69 2.91
CA VAL A 188 -8.08 -18.57 2.01
C VAL A 188 -7.19 -19.52 1.22
N ARG A 189 -5.88 -19.22 1.14
CA ARG A 189 -4.84 -20.04 0.47
C ARG A 189 -3.59 -20.11 1.36
N PRO A 190 -3.62 -20.95 2.41
CA PRO A 190 -2.50 -21.09 3.33
C PRO A 190 -1.18 -21.42 2.61
N LYS A 191 -0.11 -20.64 2.90
CA LYS A 191 1.22 -20.85 2.30
C LYS A 191 2.35 -20.80 3.32
N ALA A 192 2.22 -20.04 4.40
CA ALA A 192 3.26 -19.90 5.41
C ALA A 192 3.22 -21.08 6.39
N ALA A 193 4.38 -21.45 6.93
CA ALA A 193 4.47 -22.47 7.99
C ALA A 193 4.09 -21.82 9.34
N VAL A 194 2.81 -21.79 9.69
CA VAL A 194 2.23 -21.17 10.89
C VAL A 194 0.92 -21.89 11.25
N ASP A 195 0.46 -21.74 12.48
CA ASP A 195 -0.82 -22.30 12.93
C ASP A 195 -1.99 -21.56 12.27
N TYR A 196 -2.71 -22.21 11.34
CA TYR A 196 -3.90 -21.68 10.71
C TYR A 196 -5.16 -22.04 11.50
N VAL A 197 -6.02 -21.05 11.70
CA VAL A 197 -7.32 -21.21 12.37
C VAL A 197 -8.40 -20.41 11.61
N PRO A 198 -9.69 -20.73 11.78
CA PRO A 198 -10.76 -19.88 11.25
C PRO A 198 -10.67 -18.44 11.78
N VAL A 199 -11.10 -17.47 10.98
CA VAL A 199 -10.97 -16.04 11.31
C VAL A 199 -11.64 -15.70 12.68
N ASP A 200 -12.81 -16.24 12.95
CA ASP A 200 -13.53 -15.96 14.21
C ASP A 200 -12.80 -16.59 15.43
N GLU A 201 -12.08 -17.69 15.25
CA GLU A 201 -11.23 -18.27 16.30
C GLU A 201 -9.96 -17.43 16.49
N LEU A 202 -9.32 -17.00 15.41
CA LEU A 202 -8.16 -16.10 15.45
C LEU A 202 -8.49 -14.86 16.28
N LEU A 203 -9.64 -14.22 16.02
CA LEU A 203 -10.06 -13.00 16.73
C LEU A 203 -10.23 -13.23 18.24
N ARG A 204 -10.86 -14.35 18.65
CA ARG A 204 -11.04 -14.68 20.08
C ARG A 204 -9.74 -14.98 20.81
N ARG A 205 -8.71 -15.44 20.10
CA ARG A 205 -7.44 -15.90 20.71
C ARG A 205 -6.30 -14.89 20.62
N SER A 206 -6.44 -13.85 19.82
CA SER A 206 -5.37 -12.87 19.56
C SER A 206 -5.45 -11.66 20.49
N ASP A 207 -4.30 -11.22 20.96
CA ASP A 207 -4.10 -9.96 21.67
C ASP A 207 -3.83 -8.80 20.71
N ILE A 208 -3.27 -9.10 19.53
CA ILE A 208 -3.09 -8.18 18.41
C ILE A 208 -3.63 -8.86 17.16
N VAL A 209 -4.38 -8.12 16.34
CA VAL A 209 -4.83 -8.57 15.01
C VAL A 209 -4.27 -7.65 13.94
N THR A 210 -3.63 -8.19 12.92
CA THR A 210 -3.06 -7.42 11.81
C THR A 210 -3.58 -7.91 10.46
N LEU A 211 -3.84 -6.95 9.55
CA LEU A 211 -4.54 -7.16 8.28
C LEU A 211 -3.59 -7.02 7.09
N HIS A 212 -3.49 -8.08 6.28
CA HIS A 212 -2.64 -8.16 5.08
C HIS A 212 -3.32 -8.81 3.89
N THR A 213 -4.66 -8.71 3.81
CA THR A 213 -5.46 -9.20 2.68
C THR A 213 -5.69 -8.09 1.64
N PRO A 214 -5.89 -8.42 0.36
CA PRO A 214 -6.37 -7.45 -0.61
C PRO A 214 -7.81 -7.00 -0.27
N LEU A 215 -8.17 -5.80 -0.69
CA LEU A 215 -9.55 -5.31 -0.59
C LEU A 215 -10.34 -5.76 -1.82
N ASN A 216 -11.40 -6.53 -1.59
CA ASN A 216 -12.38 -6.95 -2.58
C ASN A 216 -13.76 -7.09 -1.92
N ALA A 217 -14.77 -7.61 -2.64
CA ALA A 217 -16.12 -7.77 -2.13
C ALA A 217 -16.18 -8.65 -0.86
N ASP A 218 -15.37 -9.73 -0.79
CA ASP A 218 -15.37 -10.68 0.34
C ASP A 218 -14.61 -10.15 1.55
N THR A 219 -13.67 -9.22 1.36
CA THR A 219 -12.80 -8.70 2.41
C THR A 219 -13.18 -7.30 2.86
N ARG A 220 -14.09 -6.62 2.14
CA ARG A 220 -14.63 -5.34 2.61
C ARG A 220 -15.31 -5.51 3.95
N HIS A 221 -14.92 -4.67 4.92
CA HIS A 221 -15.37 -4.77 6.32
C HIS A 221 -15.21 -6.19 6.89
N LEU A 222 -14.11 -6.84 6.56
CA LEU A 222 -13.76 -8.15 7.11
C LEU A 222 -13.79 -8.09 8.65
N LEU A 223 -13.28 -7.03 9.25
CA LEU A 223 -13.46 -6.69 10.66
C LEU A 223 -14.66 -5.74 10.81
N ASN A 224 -15.86 -6.29 10.78
CA ASN A 224 -17.09 -5.59 11.06
C ASN A 224 -17.42 -5.59 12.57
N ARG A 225 -18.52 -4.93 12.95
CA ARG A 225 -18.99 -4.84 14.35
C ARG A 225 -19.08 -6.20 15.04
N ARG A 226 -19.62 -7.24 14.37
CA ARG A 226 -19.76 -8.58 14.94
C ARG A 226 -18.39 -9.19 15.27
N ARG A 227 -17.46 -9.10 14.34
CA ARG A 227 -16.11 -9.66 14.50
C ARG A 227 -15.25 -8.88 15.48
N ILE A 228 -15.33 -7.56 15.49
CA ILE A 228 -14.68 -6.73 16.51
C ILE A 228 -15.18 -7.08 17.89
N GLY A 229 -16.49 -7.33 18.06
CA GLY A 229 -17.07 -7.76 19.32
C GLY A 229 -16.65 -9.16 19.81
N GLN A 230 -16.01 -9.96 18.96
CA GLN A 230 -15.46 -11.28 19.33
C GLN A 230 -14.00 -11.22 19.81
N MET A 231 -13.33 -10.10 19.61
CA MET A 231 -11.94 -9.93 20.03
C MET A 231 -11.79 -9.95 21.54
N LYS A 232 -10.60 -10.28 22.02
CA LYS A 232 -10.28 -10.15 23.44
C LYS A 232 -10.49 -8.70 23.89
N ARG A 233 -11.06 -8.49 25.07
CA ARG A 233 -11.12 -7.15 25.66
C ARG A 233 -9.71 -6.57 25.81
N GLY A 234 -9.51 -5.34 25.33
CA GLY A 234 -8.21 -4.69 25.33
C GLY A 234 -7.22 -5.20 24.27
N ALA A 235 -7.71 -5.96 23.27
CA ALA A 235 -6.91 -6.31 22.10
C ALA A 235 -6.60 -5.11 21.21
N PHE A 236 -5.55 -5.22 20.38
CA PHE A 236 -5.11 -4.18 19.47
C PHE A 236 -5.39 -4.57 18.02
N ILE A 237 -5.67 -3.58 17.18
CA ILE A 237 -5.83 -3.75 15.73
C ILE A 237 -4.71 -2.97 15.01
N VAL A 238 -4.02 -3.63 14.07
CA VAL A 238 -3.02 -3.00 13.20
C VAL A 238 -3.45 -3.17 11.75
N ASN A 239 -3.56 -2.07 11.02
CA ASN A 239 -3.94 -2.11 9.61
C ASN A 239 -2.94 -1.33 8.75
N THR A 240 -2.12 -2.06 8.01
CA THR A 240 -1.21 -1.57 6.97
C THR A 240 -1.59 -2.11 5.58
N GLY A 241 -2.82 -2.60 5.44
CA GLY A 241 -3.35 -3.17 4.20
C GLY A 241 -4.21 -2.17 3.42
N ARG A 242 -5.52 -2.15 3.71
CA ARG A 242 -6.49 -1.20 3.11
C ARG A 242 -7.49 -0.76 4.18
N GLY A 243 -7.85 0.51 4.19
CA GLY A 243 -8.75 1.09 5.19
C GLY A 243 -10.08 0.34 5.31
N ALA A 244 -10.74 0.10 4.18
CA ALA A 244 -12.04 -0.55 4.12
C ALA A 244 -12.05 -2.07 4.42
N LEU A 245 -10.92 -2.68 4.82
CA LEU A 245 -10.92 -4.00 5.46
C LEU A 245 -11.56 -3.95 6.86
N LEU A 246 -11.60 -2.77 7.45
CA LEU A 246 -12.08 -2.50 8.78
C LEU A 246 -13.28 -1.55 8.70
N ASP A 247 -14.39 -1.91 9.35
CA ASP A 247 -15.52 -1.02 9.60
C ASP A 247 -15.09 0.05 10.60
N THR A 248 -14.81 1.25 10.10
CA THR A 248 -14.21 2.34 10.89
C THR A 248 -15.15 2.85 11.98
N GLU A 249 -16.48 2.89 11.74
CA GLU A 249 -17.45 3.28 12.76
C GLU A 249 -17.54 2.23 13.88
N ALA A 250 -17.50 0.94 13.52
CA ALA A 250 -17.48 -0.14 14.51
C ALA A 250 -16.20 -0.11 15.36
N LEU A 251 -15.05 0.18 14.74
CA LEU A 251 -13.78 0.36 15.44
C LEU A 251 -13.87 1.52 16.45
N LEU A 252 -14.34 2.69 16.01
CA LEU A 252 -14.48 3.87 16.87
C LEU A 252 -15.28 3.57 18.12
N ARG A 253 -16.45 2.95 17.98
CA ARG A 253 -17.30 2.56 19.13
C ARG A 253 -16.59 1.58 20.06
N ALA A 254 -15.82 0.64 19.51
CA ALA A 254 -15.06 -0.33 20.30
C ALA A 254 -13.90 0.31 21.06
N LEU A 255 -13.23 1.30 20.49
CA LEU A 255 -12.18 2.09 21.14
C LEU A 255 -12.75 2.99 22.25
N GLU A 256 -13.84 3.73 21.96
CA GLU A 256 -14.50 4.63 22.89
C GLU A 256 -15.07 3.87 24.13
N SER A 257 -15.55 2.64 23.93
CA SER A 257 -16.02 1.77 25.01
C SER A 257 -14.92 1.02 25.77
N GLY A 258 -13.68 1.07 25.29
CA GLY A 258 -12.55 0.30 25.83
C GLY A 258 -12.66 -1.23 25.59
N ALA A 259 -13.53 -1.67 24.68
CA ALA A 259 -13.58 -3.06 24.24
C ALA A 259 -12.32 -3.43 23.45
N VAL A 260 -11.85 -2.54 22.55
CA VAL A 260 -10.55 -2.60 21.87
C VAL A 260 -9.59 -1.68 22.62
N GLY A 261 -8.40 -2.19 22.95
CA GLY A 261 -7.39 -1.49 23.73
C GLY A 261 -6.65 -0.38 22.97
N GLY A 262 -6.56 -0.50 21.65
CA GLY A 262 -5.94 0.49 20.78
C GLY A 262 -5.92 0.06 19.33
N ALA A 263 -5.59 1.01 18.46
CA ALA A 263 -5.43 0.76 17.02
C ALA A 263 -4.21 1.49 16.46
N ALA A 264 -3.55 0.86 15.48
CA ALA A 264 -2.47 1.46 14.70
C ALA A 264 -2.81 1.32 13.21
N LEU A 265 -3.07 2.44 12.57
CA LEU A 265 -3.69 2.53 11.25
C LEU A 265 -2.79 3.32 10.31
N ASP A 266 -2.18 2.65 9.34
CA ASP A 266 -1.48 3.32 8.25
C ASP A 266 -2.44 3.67 7.09
N VAL A 267 -3.61 3.05 7.09
CA VAL A 267 -4.66 3.22 6.08
C VAL A 267 -6.02 3.44 6.74
N LEU A 268 -6.86 4.26 6.12
CA LEU A 268 -8.21 4.57 6.57
C LEU A 268 -9.24 4.43 5.45
N GLU A 269 -10.46 4.08 5.81
CA GLU A 269 -11.58 4.17 4.88
C GLU A 269 -11.89 5.66 4.61
N GLY A 270 -11.89 6.04 3.32
CA GLY A 270 -12.08 7.44 2.92
C GLY A 270 -10.83 8.31 3.08
N GLU A 271 -9.63 7.71 3.00
CA GLU A 271 -8.35 8.43 3.06
C GLU A 271 -8.05 9.28 1.81
N GLU A 272 -8.77 9.05 0.72
CA GLU A 272 -8.58 9.73 -0.55
C GLU A 272 -8.75 11.25 -0.38
N ASN A 273 -7.89 12.03 -1.01
CA ASN A 273 -7.83 13.50 -0.92
C ASN A 273 -7.43 14.08 0.46
N VAL A 274 -7.18 13.22 1.46
CA VAL A 274 -6.67 13.61 2.79
C VAL A 274 -5.22 13.17 2.94
N PHE A 275 -4.95 11.87 2.76
CA PHE A 275 -3.57 11.39 2.82
C PHE A 275 -2.77 11.88 1.61
N TYR A 276 -1.48 12.12 1.80
CA TYR A 276 -0.54 12.75 0.85
C TYR A 276 -0.81 14.23 0.54
N ALA A 277 -1.78 14.86 1.19
CA ALA A 277 -2.10 16.26 0.98
C ALA A 277 -1.73 17.12 2.20
N ASP A 278 -1.33 18.38 1.96
CA ASP A 278 -1.23 19.38 3.01
C ASP A 278 -2.66 19.90 3.33
N CYS A 279 -3.10 19.57 4.54
CA CYS A 279 -4.43 19.96 5.02
C CYS A 279 -4.36 20.98 6.17
N ARG A 280 -3.20 21.63 6.41
CA ARG A 280 -3.05 22.58 7.54
C ARG A 280 -4.00 23.76 7.46
N ASP A 281 -4.26 24.26 6.26
CA ASP A 281 -5.06 25.47 6.01
C ASP A 281 -6.45 25.17 5.41
N ARG A 282 -6.90 23.90 5.48
CA ARG A 282 -8.22 23.51 4.98
C ARG A 282 -8.90 22.49 5.88
N PRO A 283 -10.23 22.43 5.93
CA PRO A 283 -10.94 21.38 6.63
C PRO A 283 -10.60 20.00 6.06
N VAL A 284 -10.41 19.04 6.95
CA VAL A 284 -10.26 17.64 6.56
C VAL A 284 -11.64 17.05 6.32
N ASP A 285 -11.92 16.66 5.09
CA ASP A 285 -13.17 16.02 4.71
C ASP A 285 -13.09 14.52 5.05
N SER A 286 -13.26 14.20 6.34
CA SER A 286 -13.31 12.85 6.85
C SER A 286 -14.19 12.79 8.09
N ALA A 287 -15.20 11.92 8.05
CA ALA A 287 -16.10 11.70 9.20
C ALA A 287 -15.38 11.04 10.39
N PHE A 288 -14.32 10.29 10.13
CA PHE A 288 -13.67 9.42 11.12
C PHE A 288 -12.33 9.95 11.63
N LEU A 289 -11.52 10.54 10.75
CA LEU A 289 -10.14 10.92 11.08
C LEU A 289 -10.05 11.87 12.30
N PRO A 290 -10.86 12.95 12.40
CA PRO A 290 -10.80 13.83 13.56
C PRO A 290 -11.20 13.16 14.88
N ARG A 291 -12.11 12.15 14.84
CA ARG A 291 -12.50 11.38 16.02
C ARG A 291 -11.40 10.42 16.43
N LEU A 292 -10.82 9.70 15.49
CA LEU A 292 -9.70 8.78 15.74
C LEU A 292 -8.46 9.51 16.30
N GLN A 293 -8.15 10.70 15.77
CA GLN A 293 -7.00 11.50 16.23
C GLN A 293 -7.11 11.97 17.68
N LYS A 294 -8.34 12.13 18.20
CA LYS A 294 -8.59 12.52 19.59
C LYS A 294 -8.38 11.38 20.59
N LEU A 295 -8.35 10.14 20.12
CA LEU A 295 -8.16 8.97 20.98
C LEU A 295 -6.66 8.76 21.27
N PRO A 296 -6.24 8.73 22.55
CA PRO A 296 -4.83 8.61 22.91
C PRO A 296 -4.24 7.24 22.53
N ASN A 297 -5.08 6.22 22.48
CA ASN A 297 -4.74 4.82 22.15
C ASN A 297 -4.81 4.51 20.63
N VAL A 298 -4.84 5.55 19.78
CA VAL A 298 -4.85 5.39 18.32
C VAL A 298 -3.60 6.02 17.70
N LEU A 299 -2.89 5.23 16.92
CA LEU A 299 -1.78 5.66 16.06
C LEU A 299 -2.29 5.77 14.64
N ILE A 300 -1.98 6.86 13.94
CA ILE A 300 -2.32 7.05 12.53
C ILE A 300 -1.07 7.52 11.80
N SER A 301 -0.77 6.87 10.68
CA SER A 301 0.22 7.31 9.70
C SER A 301 -0.44 7.42 8.31
N PRO A 302 0.01 8.33 7.45
CA PRO A 302 -0.69 8.67 6.23
C PRO A 302 -0.29 7.77 5.07
N HIS A 303 -0.54 6.44 5.19
CA HIS A 303 -0.28 5.42 4.18
C HIS A 303 1.18 5.41 3.72
N THR A 304 2.10 5.33 4.68
CA THR A 304 3.55 5.45 4.46
C THR A 304 4.30 4.14 4.70
N ALA A 305 3.63 3.05 5.04
CA ALA A 305 4.30 1.78 5.34
C ALA A 305 5.17 1.24 4.19
N TYR A 306 4.83 1.58 2.94
CA TYR A 306 5.61 1.20 1.76
C TYR A 306 6.79 2.15 1.47
N PHE A 307 6.80 3.36 2.05
CA PHE A 307 7.68 4.46 1.65
C PHE A 307 9.12 4.25 2.12
N THR A 308 9.90 3.54 1.31
CA THR A 308 11.32 3.24 1.53
C THR A 308 12.10 3.41 0.24
N GLU A 309 13.40 3.70 0.34
CA GLU A 309 14.31 3.78 -0.83
C GLU A 309 14.28 2.50 -1.68
N ARG A 310 14.18 1.34 -1.02
CA ARG A 310 14.10 0.05 -1.71
C ARG A 310 12.80 -0.08 -2.51
N ALA A 311 11.66 0.25 -1.90
CA ALA A 311 10.37 0.18 -2.59
C ALA A 311 10.30 1.19 -3.74
N LEU A 312 10.87 2.38 -3.59
CA LEU A 312 10.98 3.37 -4.66
C LEU A 312 11.72 2.80 -5.86
N ARG A 313 12.90 2.23 -5.65
CA ARG A 313 13.68 1.59 -6.73
C ARG A 313 12.93 0.42 -7.37
N ASP A 314 12.38 -0.48 -6.55
CA ASP A 314 11.62 -1.64 -7.01
C ASP A 314 10.41 -1.22 -7.86
N THR A 315 9.68 -0.16 -7.48
CA THR A 315 8.50 0.30 -8.22
C THR A 315 8.86 0.90 -9.57
N VAL A 316 9.93 1.70 -9.65
CA VAL A 316 10.41 2.27 -10.91
C VAL A 316 10.90 1.16 -11.83
N GLU A 317 11.77 0.28 -11.36
CA GLU A 317 12.34 -0.81 -12.14
C GLU A 317 11.25 -1.77 -12.66
N ASN A 318 10.34 -2.23 -11.77
CA ASN A 318 9.27 -3.14 -12.16
C ASN A 318 8.24 -2.48 -13.09
N SER A 319 8.01 -1.16 -12.99
CA SER A 319 7.18 -0.44 -13.95
C SER A 319 7.81 -0.46 -15.36
N LEU A 320 9.11 -0.26 -15.46
CA LEU A 320 9.85 -0.36 -16.74
C LEU A 320 9.84 -1.79 -17.28
N ILE A 321 10.05 -2.80 -16.42
CA ILE A 321 9.99 -4.23 -16.81
C ILE A 321 8.60 -4.56 -17.35
N ASN A 322 7.53 -4.16 -16.68
CA ASN A 322 6.16 -4.41 -17.10
C ASN A 322 5.89 -3.81 -18.50
N CYS A 323 6.29 -2.54 -18.70
CA CYS A 323 6.14 -1.89 -20.00
C CYS A 323 6.95 -2.59 -21.09
N LEU A 324 8.18 -3.02 -20.79
CA LEU A 324 9.06 -3.74 -21.73
C LEU A 324 8.47 -5.11 -22.09
N THR A 325 7.96 -5.84 -21.11
CA THR A 325 7.30 -7.15 -21.31
C THR A 325 6.12 -7.01 -22.24
N PHE A 326 5.22 -6.05 -21.96
CA PHE A 326 4.05 -5.79 -22.81
C PHE A 326 4.45 -5.44 -24.26
N GLU A 327 5.48 -4.61 -24.44
CA GLU A 327 5.98 -4.24 -25.77
C GLU A 327 6.60 -5.43 -26.51
N SER A 328 7.20 -6.39 -25.80
CA SER A 328 7.87 -7.55 -26.37
C SER A 328 6.85 -8.63 -26.79
N GLU A 329 5.83 -8.88 -26.01
CA GLU A 329 4.82 -9.92 -26.29
C GLU A 329 4.03 -9.64 -27.58
N LYS A 330 3.80 -8.36 -27.91
CA LYS A 330 3.09 -7.97 -29.15
C LYS A 330 3.97 -7.85 -30.41
N GLN A 331 5.27 -8.11 -30.33
CA GLN A 331 6.12 -8.20 -31.51
C GLN A 331 6.10 -9.60 -32.14
N TYR A 332 5.59 -10.62 -31.45
CA TYR A 332 5.59 -12.02 -31.89
C TYR A 332 4.17 -12.61 -32.10
N GLY A 333 3.13 -11.83 -31.99
CA GLY A 333 1.74 -12.15 -32.35
C GLY A 333 1.22 -11.22 -33.44
#